data_bd6ba63d6b8c8de1ce16a6f5c41bdefe
#
_entry.id   bd6ba63d6b8c8de1ce16a6f5c41bdefe
#
_cell.length_a   1.000
_cell.length_b   1.000
_cell.length_c   1.000
_cell.angle_alpha   90.00
_cell.angle_beta   90.00
_cell.angle_gamma   90.00
#
_symmetry.space_group_name_H-M   'P 1'
#
loop_
_entity.id
_entity.type
_entity.pdbx_description
1 polymer ?
#
loop_
_entity_poly.entity_id
_entity_poly.type
_entity_poly.pdbx_seq_one_letter_code
_entity_poly.pdbx_strand_id
1 'polypeptide(L)'
;MGRPNPNEVEIVLYHANCSDGFGAAWAAWKLLGSKAKYIACKHGAPPPDVTGKNVAICDFSFDNATTKQMIEDSNSLVILDHHKSAVVELHDISEAIFDMNHSGAVITWKFFHPGKEPPRLLNLIEDRDLWKWKISYSKEFSAYFDMVPFEFEEFSKFEDESVVESAMKQGAIILAYSKTVIKKIADKAKKRVFKGKNAYVVNSSHWMSEIGARLAPDCDVAVIWYYDHEQKNIKVSLRAHHDNIDVSEFAKEFGGGGHPKAAGFTLPGDTVVDDLFDVVEEKVDTSAAKEELDKIKLQLEEAGDTEKAAAIEAASALLSEVAENTEEIDEVIV
;
A
#
# COMPACT_ATOMS: atom_id res chain seq x y z
N MET A 1 8.52 -12.86 -31.52
CA MET A 1 9.67 -11.94 -31.31
C MET A 1 10.36 -12.35 -30.04
N GLY A 2 11.63 -12.01 -29.81
CA GLY A 2 12.37 -12.44 -28.61
C GLY A 2 12.70 -11.25 -27.70
N ARG A 3 13.31 -11.56 -26.56
CA ARG A 3 13.83 -10.54 -25.64
C ARG A 3 15.03 -9.82 -26.27
N PRO A 4 15.17 -8.50 -26.08
CA PRO A 4 16.31 -7.75 -26.60
C PRO A 4 17.63 -8.16 -25.96
N ASN A 5 18.73 -7.98 -26.70
CA ASN A 5 20.04 -7.94 -26.09
C ASN A 5 20.13 -6.69 -25.18
N PRO A 6 20.59 -6.80 -23.91
CA PRO A 6 20.69 -5.66 -23.00
C PRO A 6 21.38 -4.42 -23.58
N ASN A 7 22.43 -4.61 -24.40
CA ASN A 7 23.17 -3.51 -25.02
C ASN A 7 22.45 -2.81 -26.19
N GLU A 8 21.35 -3.40 -26.68
CA GLU A 8 20.59 -2.93 -27.83
C GLU A 8 19.25 -2.29 -27.46
N VAL A 9 18.92 -2.24 -26.15
CA VAL A 9 17.71 -1.59 -25.65
C VAL A 9 17.76 -0.09 -25.94
N GLU A 10 16.72 0.43 -26.58
CA GLU A 10 16.59 1.83 -27.00
C GLU A 10 15.61 2.61 -26.12
N ILE A 11 14.62 1.91 -25.52
CA ILE A 11 13.62 2.51 -24.63
C ILE A 11 13.54 1.68 -23.35
N VAL A 12 13.63 2.37 -22.21
CA VAL A 12 13.40 1.83 -20.87
C VAL A 12 12.17 2.49 -20.30
N LEU A 13 11.11 1.72 -20.09
CA LEU A 13 9.90 2.13 -19.39
C LEU A 13 10.03 1.68 -17.93
N TYR A 14 9.72 2.55 -16.98
CA TYR A 14 9.87 2.22 -15.57
C TYR A 14 8.76 2.79 -14.70
N HIS A 15 8.49 2.19 -13.55
CA HIS A 15 7.47 2.65 -12.60
C HIS A 15 7.80 4.05 -12.08
N ALA A 16 6.87 4.98 -12.29
CA ALA A 16 7.02 6.37 -11.87
C ALA A 16 6.87 6.55 -10.36
N ASN A 17 7.55 7.56 -9.81
CA ASN A 17 7.42 7.98 -8.41
C ASN A 17 7.72 6.89 -7.37
N CYS A 18 8.54 5.92 -7.75
CA CYS A 18 8.95 4.80 -6.91
C CYS A 18 10.48 4.68 -6.93
N SER A 19 11.11 4.47 -5.77
CA SER A 19 12.56 4.29 -5.68
C SER A 19 13.01 2.98 -6.32
N ASP A 20 12.18 1.93 -6.34
CA ASP A 20 12.50 0.68 -7.01
C ASP A 20 12.41 0.85 -8.54
N GLY A 21 11.32 1.45 -9.06
CA GLY A 21 11.20 1.75 -10.48
C GLY A 21 12.31 2.66 -11.00
N PHE A 22 12.68 3.72 -10.28
CA PHE A 22 13.80 4.56 -10.69
C PHE A 22 15.15 3.85 -10.49
N GLY A 23 15.30 3.01 -9.48
CA GLY A 23 16.47 2.12 -9.30
C GLY A 23 16.62 1.15 -10.47
N ALA A 24 15.52 0.62 -11.01
CA ALA A 24 15.50 -0.19 -12.21
C ALA A 24 15.95 0.62 -13.45
N ALA A 25 15.43 1.83 -13.63
CA ALA A 25 15.89 2.72 -14.69
C ALA A 25 17.39 3.06 -14.55
N TRP A 26 17.86 3.33 -13.34
CA TRP A 26 19.28 3.57 -13.06
C TRP A 26 20.14 2.33 -13.36
N ALA A 27 19.68 1.14 -13.02
CA ALA A 27 20.38 -0.10 -13.36
C ALA A 27 20.59 -0.26 -14.88
N ALA A 28 19.56 0.04 -15.68
CA ALA A 28 19.68 0.06 -17.14
C ALA A 28 20.59 1.20 -17.62
N TRP A 29 20.50 2.39 -17.00
CA TRP A 29 21.30 3.55 -17.34
C TRP A 29 22.79 3.32 -17.11
N LYS A 30 23.18 2.55 -16.10
CA LYS A 30 24.58 2.18 -15.84
C LYS A 30 25.23 1.41 -17.01
N LEU A 31 24.44 0.73 -17.84
CA LEU A 31 24.93 0.08 -19.06
C LEU A 31 24.77 0.95 -20.28
N LEU A 32 23.60 1.57 -20.45
CA LEU A 32 23.19 2.20 -21.70
C LEU A 32 23.55 3.69 -21.77
N GLY A 33 23.64 4.37 -20.63
CA GLY A 33 23.87 5.82 -20.57
C GLY A 33 22.80 6.58 -21.34
N SER A 34 23.22 7.56 -22.14
CA SER A 34 22.34 8.37 -22.99
C SER A 34 21.91 7.70 -24.30
N LYS A 35 22.28 6.43 -24.54
CA LYS A 35 21.90 5.69 -25.75
C LYS A 35 20.44 5.25 -25.74
N ALA A 36 19.83 5.12 -24.58
CA ALA A 36 18.45 4.78 -24.42
C ALA A 36 17.61 5.97 -23.95
N LYS A 37 16.33 5.96 -24.26
CA LYS A 37 15.32 6.87 -23.72
C LYS A 37 14.68 6.23 -22.47
N TYR A 38 14.55 6.99 -21.39
CA TYR A 38 13.94 6.55 -20.13
C TYR A 38 12.61 7.25 -19.94
N ILE A 39 11.52 6.48 -19.75
CA ILE A 39 10.16 7.01 -19.68
C ILE A 39 9.50 6.45 -18.42
N ALA A 40 9.11 7.35 -17.51
CA ALA A 40 8.35 7.01 -16.32
C ALA A 40 6.88 6.70 -16.68
N CYS A 41 6.40 5.53 -16.27
CA CYS A 41 5.04 5.05 -16.51
C CYS A 41 4.21 5.04 -15.24
N LYS A 42 2.93 5.36 -15.35
CA LYS A 42 1.96 5.32 -14.25
C LYS A 42 0.82 4.36 -14.62
N HIS A 43 0.30 3.64 -13.64
CA HIS A 43 -0.89 2.81 -13.85
C HIS A 43 -2.06 3.65 -14.34
N GLY A 44 -2.77 3.13 -15.37
CA GLY A 44 -3.89 3.81 -16.02
C GLY A 44 -3.50 4.87 -17.05
N ALA A 45 -2.21 5.16 -17.23
CA ALA A 45 -1.75 6.01 -18.32
C ALA A 45 -1.61 5.22 -19.63
N PRO A 46 -1.83 5.86 -20.81
CA PRO A 46 -1.63 5.19 -22.09
C PRO A 46 -0.17 4.78 -22.27
N PRO A 47 0.09 3.65 -22.97
CA PRO A 47 1.45 3.21 -23.25
C PRO A 47 2.17 4.21 -24.17
N PRO A 48 3.48 4.43 -23.94
CA PRO A 48 4.30 5.18 -24.88
C PRO A 48 4.45 4.46 -26.23
N ASP A 49 4.70 5.22 -27.31
CA ASP A 49 5.03 4.65 -28.62
C ASP A 49 6.38 3.92 -28.57
N VAL A 50 6.36 2.65 -28.92
CA VAL A 50 7.50 1.73 -28.93
C VAL A 50 7.76 1.14 -30.33
N THR A 51 7.11 1.67 -31.38
CA THR A 51 7.14 1.14 -32.74
C THR A 51 8.55 0.98 -33.27
N GLY A 52 8.90 -0.25 -33.64
CA GLY A 52 10.21 -0.60 -34.22
C GLY A 52 11.40 -0.44 -33.27
N LYS A 53 11.18 -0.46 -31.96
CA LYS A 53 12.21 -0.28 -30.93
C LYS A 53 12.49 -1.55 -30.14
N ASN A 54 13.69 -1.63 -29.58
CA ASN A 54 14.05 -2.62 -28.57
C ASN A 54 13.72 -2.05 -27.19
N VAL A 55 12.83 -2.70 -26.45
CA VAL A 55 12.17 -2.12 -25.27
C VAL A 55 12.41 -2.98 -24.03
N ALA A 56 12.69 -2.33 -22.90
CA ALA A 56 12.62 -2.94 -21.58
C ALA A 56 11.56 -2.22 -20.73
N ILE A 57 10.66 -2.97 -20.11
CA ILE A 57 9.69 -2.50 -19.13
C ILE A 57 10.16 -3.02 -17.77
N CYS A 58 10.43 -2.12 -16.82
CA CYS A 58 11.13 -2.42 -15.59
C CYS A 58 10.29 -1.99 -14.37
N ASP A 59 10.09 -2.90 -13.43
CA ASP A 59 9.28 -2.68 -12.22
C ASP A 59 7.85 -2.19 -12.54
N PHE A 60 7.35 -2.57 -13.73
CA PHE A 60 6.06 -2.13 -14.23
C PHE A 60 5.50 -3.13 -15.23
N SER A 61 4.18 -3.25 -15.27
CA SER A 61 3.48 -4.04 -16.28
C SER A 61 2.23 -3.31 -16.75
N PHE A 62 1.96 -3.37 -18.05
CA PHE A 62 0.66 -3.01 -18.62
C PHE A 62 -0.29 -4.23 -18.57
N ASP A 63 -1.58 -4.02 -18.85
CA ASP A 63 -2.52 -5.12 -19.02
C ASP A 63 -2.13 -6.03 -20.20
N ASN A 64 -2.71 -7.23 -20.24
CA ASN A 64 -2.35 -8.25 -21.23
C ASN A 64 -2.56 -7.80 -22.68
N ALA A 65 -3.69 -7.11 -22.96
CA ALA A 65 -4.01 -6.65 -24.32
C ALA A 65 -3.04 -5.57 -24.78
N THR A 66 -2.78 -4.57 -23.93
CA THR A 66 -1.78 -3.52 -24.18
C THR A 66 -0.38 -4.11 -24.36
N THR A 67 0.01 -5.06 -23.51
CA THR A 67 1.32 -5.72 -23.61
C THR A 67 1.50 -6.46 -24.94
N LYS A 68 0.50 -7.23 -25.38
CA LYS A 68 0.53 -7.92 -26.68
C LYS A 68 0.69 -6.94 -27.84
N GLN A 69 -0.06 -5.84 -27.81
CA GLN A 69 0.07 -4.81 -28.85
C GLN A 69 1.48 -4.20 -28.86
N MET A 70 2.05 -3.89 -27.68
CA MET A 70 3.43 -3.38 -27.59
C MET A 70 4.47 -4.38 -28.09
N ILE A 71 4.26 -5.68 -27.87
CA ILE A 71 5.14 -6.74 -28.42
C ILE A 71 5.05 -6.73 -29.96
N GLU A 72 3.85 -6.64 -30.53
CA GLU A 72 3.67 -6.59 -31.98
C GLU A 72 4.28 -5.34 -32.63
N ASP A 73 4.19 -4.19 -31.98
CA ASP A 73 4.69 -2.91 -32.49
C ASP A 73 6.21 -2.77 -32.34
N SER A 74 6.83 -3.42 -31.35
CA SER A 74 8.27 -3.32 -31.08
C SER A 74 9.11 -4.28 -31.95
N ASN A 75 10.44 -4.05 -32.05
CA ASN A 75 11.35 -5.04 -32.62
C ASN A 75 11.59 -6.19 -31.64
N SER A 76 11.73 -5.87 -30.35
CA SER A 76 11.86 -6.82 -29.26
C SER A 76 11.44 -6.15 -27.95
N LEU A 77 10.92 -6.94 -27.02
CA LEU A 77 10.45 -6.44 -25.74
C LEU A 77 10.81 -7.40 -24.61
N VAL A 78 11.16 -6.87 -23.43
CA VAL A 78 11.28 -7.62 -22.19
C VAL A 78 10.53 -6.89 -21.07
N ILE A 79 9.87 -7.65 -20.21
CA ILE A 79 9.24 -7.18 -18.98
C ILE A 79 10.02 -7.77 -17.81
N LEU A 80 10.44 -6.92 -16.88
CA LEU A 80 11.25 -7.24 -15.70
C LEU A 80 10.47 -6.79 -14.46
N ASP A 81 9.70 -7.68 -13.85
CA ASP A 81 8.74 -7.30 -12.81
C ASP A 81 8.64 -8.35 -11.70
N HIS A 82 8.06 -7.98 -10.56
CA HIS A 82 7.88 -8.84 -9.40
C HIS A 82 6.47 -8.76 -8.78
N HIS A 83 5.56 -7.97 -9.36
CA HIS A 83 4.21 -7.82 -8.84
C HIS A 83 3.36 -9.07 -9.07
N LYS A 84 2.74 -9.61 -8.00
CA LYS A 84 1.88 -10.82 -8.07
C LYS A 84 0.74 -10.66 -9.09
N SER A 85 0.14 -9.47 -9.18
CA SER A 85 -0.93 -9.19 -10.14
C SER A 85 -0.44 -9.30 -11.58
N ALA A 86 0.76 -8.81 -11.88
CA ALA A 86 1.38 -8.89 -13.19
C ALA A 86 1.70 -10.34 -13.60
N VAL A 87 2.17 -11.17 -12.67
CA VAL A 87 2.40 -12.61 -12.91
C VAL A 87 1.11 -13.30 -13.36
N VAL A 88 -0.03 -12.98 -12.74
CA VAL A 88 -1.33 -13.56 -13.11
C VAL A 88 -1.81 -13.02 -14.45
N GLU A 89 -1.73 -11.71 -14.64
CA GLU A 89 -2.22 -11.01 -15.83
C GLU A 89 -1.44 -11.39 -17.10
N LEU A 90 -0.13 -11.56 -17.00
CA LEU A 90 0.78 -11.79 -18.11
C LEU A 90 1.31 -13.23 -18.16
N HIS A 91 0.57 -14.19 -17.63
CA HIS A 91 0.99 -15.61 -17.54
C HIS A 91 1.29 -16.26 -18.90
N ASP A 92 0.75 -15.74 -19.99
CA ASP A 92 0.93 -16.20 -21.37
C ASP A 92 1.98 -15.38 -22.17
N ILE A 93 2.64 -14.40 -21.53
CA ILE A 93 3.66 -13.54 -22.16
C ILE A 93 5.06 -14.11 -21.91
N SER A 94 5.67 -14.70 -22.95
CA SER A 94 7.01 -15.32 -22.87
C SER A 94 8.15 -14.31 -22.71
N GLU A 95 7.93 -13.07 -23.06
CA GLU A 95 8.86 -11.96 -22.96
C GLU A 95 9.07 -11.50 -21.49
N ALA A 96 8.13 -11.81 -20.60
CA ALA A 96 8.21 -11.45 -19.20
C ALA A 96 9.21 -12.31 -18.41
N ILE A 97 9.89 -11.67 -17.47
CA ILE A 97 10.74 -12.28 -16.45
C ILE A 97 10.20 -11.81 -15.11
N PHE A 98 9.60 -12.75 -14.36
CA PHE A 98 9.08 -12.49 -13.03
C PHE A 98 9.94 -13.15 -11.97
N ASP A 99 10.31 -12.42 -10.93
CA ASP A 99 11.00 -12.97 -9.75
C ASP A 99 10.47 -12.30 -8.47
N MET A 100 9.60 -13.01 -7.77
CA MET A 100 8.97 -12.54 -6.52
C MET A 100 9.94 -12.42 -5.33
N ASN A 101 11.19 -12.90 -5.46
CA ASN A 101 12.19 -12.85 -4.40
C ASN A 101 13.07 -11.61 -4.49
N HIS A 102 12.99 -10.89 -5.62
CA HIS A 102 13.78 -9.70 -5.92
C HIS A 102 12.89 -8.52 -6.28
N SER A 103 13.37 -7.32 -6.01
CA SER A 103 12.74 -6.08 -6.45
C SER A 103 12.96 -5.83 -7.94
N GLY A 104 12.15 -4.97 -8.55
CA GLY A 104 12.26 -4.61 -9.97
C GLY A 104 13.66 -4.06 -10.32
N ALA A 105 14.28 -3.27 -9.44
CA ALA A 105 15.63 -2.76 -9.61
C ALA A 105 16.68 -3.87 -9.66
N VAL A 106 16.60 -4.85 -8.77
CA VAL A 106 17.55 -5.98 -8.73
C VAL A 106 17.34 -6.91 -9.92
N ILE A 107 16.10 -7.19 -10.32
CA ILE A 107 15.82 -7.98 -11.54
C ILE A 107 16.41 -7.28 -12.78
N THR A 108 16.18 -5.96 -12.87
CA THR A 108 16.71 -5.15 -13.96
C THR A 108 18.23 -5.15 -13.97
N TRP A 109 18.88 -5.02 -12.81
CA TRP A 109 20.35 -5.13 -12.72
C TRP A 109 20.86 -6.47 -13.25
N LYS A 110 20.27 -7.58 -12.83
CA LYS A 110 20.67 -8.92 -13.28
C LYS A 110 20.51 -9.12 -14.80
N PHE A 111 19.49 -8.49 -15.40
CA PHE A 111 19.30 -8.52 -16.84
C PHE A 111 20.35 -7.70 -17.59
N PHE A 112 20.62 -6.46 -17.16
CA PHE A 112 21.56 -5.56 -17.84
C PHE A 112 23.02 -5.83 -17.49
N HIS A 113 23.33 -6.47 -16.36
CA HIS A 113 24.69 -6.74 -15.86
C HIS A 113 24.86 -8.21 -15.48
N PRO A 114 24.72 -9.15 -16.43
CA PRO A 114 24.76 -10.57 -16.12
C PRO A 114 26.09 -10.95 -15.45
N GLY A 115 25.99 -11.71 -14.37
CA GLY A 115 27.16 -12.16 -13.61
C GLY A 115 27.79 -11.10 -12.67
N LYS A 116 27.20 -9.90 -12.55
CA LYS A 116 27.64 -8.88 -11.57
C LYS A 116 26.64 -8.80 -10.42
N GLU A 117 27.15 -8.77 -9.21
CA GLU A 117 26.32 -8.55 -8.02
C GLU A 117 25.69 -7.14 -8.05
N PRO A 118 24.43 -7.01 -7.58
CA PRO A 118 23.79 -5.71 -7.45
C PRO A 118 24.58 -4.80 -6.50
N PRO A 119 24.77 -3.51 -6.84
CA PRO A 119 25.34 -2.53 -5.92
C PRO A 119 24.55 -2.44 -4.62
N ARG A 120 25.22 -2.02 -3.54
CA ARG A 120 24.62 -1.86 -2.22
C ARG A 120 23.37 -1.00 -2.24
N LEU A 121 23.34 0.06 -3.06
CA LEU A 121 22.16 0.90 -3.26
C LEU A 121 20.92 0.07 -3.64
N LEU A 122 21.04 -0.80 -4.65
CA LEU A 122 19.91 -1.61 -5.10
C LEU A 122 19.47 -2.65 -4.06
N ASN A 123 20.43 -3.21 -3.31
CA ASN A 123 20.11 -4.12 -2.21
C ASN A 123 19.37 -3.39 -1.07
N LEU A 124 19.69 -2.13 -0.78
CA LEU A 124 18.97 -1.31 0.22
C LEU A 124 17.58 -0.93 -0.26
N ILE A 125 17.42 -0.63 -1.54
CA ILE A 125 16.09 -0.40 -2.16
C ILE A 125 15.25 -1.67 -2.07
N GLU A 126 15.80 -2.83 -2.45
CA GLU A 126 15.11 -4.13 -2.36
C GLU A 126 14.70 -4.48 -0.93
N ASP A 127 15.56 -4.24 0.06
CA ASP A 127 15.28 -4.57 1.46
C ASP A 127 14.06 -3.80 2.00
N ARG A 128 13.87 -2.55 1.51
CA ARG A 128 12.67 -1.75 1.75
C ARG A 128 11.47 -2.20 0.91
N ASP A 129 11.64 -2.36 -0.37
CA ASP A 129 10.56 -2.64 -1.32
C ASP A 129 9.83 -3.95 -0.98
N LEU A 130 10.62 -5.00 -0.71
CA LEU A 130 10.11 -6.30 -0.25
C LEU A 130 9.83 -6.34 1.26
N TRP A 131 9.92 -5.19 1.95
CA TRP A 131 9.67 -5.04 3.38
C TRP A 131 10.46 -6.01 4.27
N LYS A 132 11.65 -6.44 3.81
CA LYS A 132 12.49 -7.42 4.50
C LYS A 132 13.16 -6.87 5.74
N TRP A 133 13.71 -5.65 5.68
CA TRP A 133 14.41 -4.94 6.75
C TRP A 133 15.52 -5.77 7.41
N LYS A 134 16.27 -6.54 6.61
CA LYS A 134 17.34 -7.43 7.06
C LYS A 134 18.72 -6.79 7.01
N ILE A 135 18.89 -5.75 6.20
CA ILE A 135 20.16 -5.03 6.09
C ILE A 135 20.25 -4.03 7.24
N SER A 136 21.38 -4.06 7.97
CA SER A 136 21.61 -3.12 9.07
C SER A 136 21.52 -1.68 8.59
N TYR A 137 20.74 -0.87 9.33
CA TYR A 137 20.49 0.55 9.05
C TYR A 137 19.74 0.84 7.73
N SER A 138 19.09 -0.15 7.12
CA SER A 138 18.32 0.09 5.89
C SER A 138 17.10 0.98 6.10
N LYS A 139 16.48 0.95 7.29
CA LYS A 139 15.39 1.87 7.63
C LYS A 139 15.86 3.32 7.74
N GLU A 140 17.02 3.53 8.33
CA GLU A 140 17.69 4.82 8.40
C GLU A 140 18.07 5.32 7.01
N PHE A 141 18.68 4.45 6.21
CA PHE A 141 19.00 4.75 4.82
C PHE A 141 17.74 5.16 4.04
N SER A 142 16.67 4.37 4.12
CA SER A 142 15.41 4.63 3.42
C SER A 142 14.78 5.97 3.81
N ALA A 143 14.82 6.32 5.11
CA ALA A 143 14.30 7.59 5.58
C ALA A 143 15.07 8.81 5.02
N TYR A 144 16.37 8.68 4.78
CA TYR A 144 17.14 9.69 4.07
C TYR A 144 16.85 9.67 2.57
N PHE A 145 16.80 8.47 2.00
CA PHE A 145 16.69 8.25 0.55
C PHE A 145 15.36 8.76 -0.04
N ASP A 146 14.31 8.85 0.77
CA ASP A 146 13.04 9.47 0.39
C ASP A 146 13.16 10.96 -0.01
N MET A 147 14.25 11.62 0.36
CA MET A 147 14.54 13.00 -0.01
C MET A 147 15.41 13.13 -1.26
N VAL A 148 15.95 12.02 -1.77
CA VAL A 148 16.85 12.01 -2.92
C VAL A 148 16.05 12.17 -4.20
N PRO A 149 16.36 13.16 -5.05
CA PRO A 149 15.71 13.32 -6.34
C PRO A 149 15.89 12.09 -7.24
N PHE A 150 14.90 11.76 -8.04
CA PHE A 150 15.00 10.71 -9.05
C PHE A 150 15.82 11.22 -10.26
N GLU A 151 17.13 11.33 -10.04
CA GLU A 151 18.14 11.75 -11.02
C GLU A 151 19.25 10.72 -11.02
N PHE A 152 19.75 10.33 -12.20
CA PHE A 152 20.73 9.26 -12.34
C PHE A 152 22.07 9.59 -11.64
N GLU A 153 22.48 10.85 -11.70
CA GLU A 153 23.68 11.36 -11.04
C GLU A 153 23.52 11.35 -9.51
N GLU A 154 22.33 11.67 -8.99
CA GLU A 154 22.06 11.62 -7.55
C GLU A 154 22.11 10.18 -7.02
N PHE A 155 21.50 9.22 -7.73
CA PHE A 155 21.58 7.80 -7.38
C PHE A 155 23.01 7.30 -7.47
N SER A 156 23.80 7.73 -8.45
CA SER A 156 25.20 7.32 -8.62
C SER A 156 26.11 7.77 -7.47
N LYS A 157 25.76 8.80 -6.70
CA LYS A 157 26.53 9.19 -5.51
C LYS A 157 26.58 8.08 -4.45
N PHE A 158 25.55 7.23 -4.40
CA PHE A 158 25.47 6.11 -3.46
C PHE A 158 26.29 4.88 -3.87
N GLU A 159 27.06 4.95 -4.95
CA GLU A 159 28.15 4.00 -5.22
C GLU A 159 29.35 4.23 -4.27
N ASP A 160 29.47 5.43 -3.70
CA ASP A 160 30.44 5.74 -2.65
C ASP A 160 29.89 5.33 -1.28
N GLU A 161 30.58 4.41 -0.62
CA GLU A 161 30.21 3.88 0.68
C GLU A 161 30.11 4.99 1.75
N SER A 162 30.95 6.01 1.68
CA SER A 162 30.92 7.13 2.61
C SER A 162 29.63 7.95 2.52
N VAL A 163 29.04 8.04 1.32
CA VAL A 163 27.73 8.67 1.09
C VAL A 163 26.62 7.83 1.68
N VAL A 164 26.67 6.52 1.51
CA VAL A 164 25.69 5.59 2.12
C VAL A 164 25.73 5.68 3.64
N GLU A 165 26.92 5.65 4.24
CA GLU A 165 27.08 5.79 5.70
C GLU A 165 26.58 7.14 6.23
N SER A 166 26.86 8.22 5.49
CA SER A 166 26.37 9.56 5.84
C SER A 166 24.85 9.62 5.78
N ALA A 167 24.25 9.03 4.74
CA ALA A 167 22.80 8.93 4.59
C ALA A 167 22.15 8.16 5.76
N MET A 168 22.74 7.03 6.17
CA MET A 168 22.27 6.25 7.32
C MET A 168 22.30 7.09 8.62
N LYS A 169 23.39 7.84 8.88
CA LYS A 169 23.49 8.70 10.07
C LYS A 169 22.45 9.81 10.09
N GLN A 170 22.25 10.49 8.98
CA GLN A 170 21.24 11.55 8.85
C GLN A 170 19.83 10.95 8.89
N GLY A 171 19.62 9.82 8.23
CA GLY A 171 18.35 9.12 8.20
C GLY A 171 17.88 8.64 9.57
N ALA A 172 18.80 8.35 10.50
CA ALA A 172 18.42 8.01 11.87
C ALA A 172 17.61 9.13 12.57
N ILE A 173 17.96 10.40 12.32
CA ILE A 173 17.24 11.54 12.88
C ILE A 173 15.87 11.66 12.20
N ILE A 174 15.82 11.54 10.87
CA ILE A 174 14.60 11.60 10.08
C ILE A 174 13.64 10.47 10.50
N LEU A 175 14.15 9.26 10.64
CA LEU A 175 13.40 8.10 11.07
C LEU A 175 12.82 8.26 12.49
N ALA A 176 13.58 8.85 13.42
CA ALA A 176 13.09 9.13 14.76
C ALA A 176 11.93 10.15 14.76
N TYR A 177 12.03 11.18 13.93
CA TYR A 177 10.96 12.16 13.75
C TYR A 177 9.74 11.53 13.08
N SER A 178 9.92 10.82 11.95
CA SER A 178 8.82 10.19 11.22
C SER A 178 8.06 9.18 12.08
N LYS A 179 8.74 8.36 12.88
CA LYS A 179 8.10 7.46 13.85
C LYS A 179 7.15 8.19 14.81
N THR A 180 7.53 9.39 15.27
CA THR A 180 6.68 10.20 16.14
C THR A 180 5.43 10.69 15.40
N VAL A 181 5.56 11.12 14.15
CA VAL A 181 4.44 11.59 13.34
C VAL A 181 3.53 10.42 12.95
N ILE A 182 4.11 9.32 12.48
CA ILE A 182 3.38 8.09 12.13
C ILE A 182 2.54 7.61 13.33
N LYS A 183 3.14 7.60 14.55
CA LYS A 183 2.39 7.25 15.75
C LYS A 183 1.17 8.16 15.95
N LYS A 184 1.35 9.48 15.85
CA LYS A 184 0.26 10.45 16.03
C LYS A 184 -0.85 10.29 14.99
N ILE A 185 -0.53 9.89 13.77
CA ILE A 185 -1.51 9.61 12.71
C ILE A 185 -2.22 8.28 13.01
N ALA A 186 -1.47 7.22 13.29
CA ALA A 186 -2.02 5.91 13.59
C ALA A 186 -2.94 5.91 14.82
N ASP A 187 -2.61 6.70 15.87
CA ASP A 187 -3.44 6.85 17.07
C ASP A 187 -4.83 7.47 16.78
N LYS A 188 -5.04 8.04 15.58
CA LYS A 188 -6.33 8.58 15.11
C LYS A 188 -7.14 7.58 14.30
N ALA A 189 -6.61 6.39 14.06
CA ALA A 189 -7.30 5.38 13.28
C ALA A 189 -8.63 4.99 13.93
N LYS A 190 -9.66 4.84 13.09
CA LYS A 190 -10.99 4.41 13.49
C LYS A 190 -11.15 2.91 13.25
N LYS A 191 -11.78 2.21 14.20
CA LYS A 191 -12.20 0.83 13.98
C LYS A 191 -13.39 0.82 13.03
N ARG A 192 -13.39 -0.07 12.06
CA ARG A 192 -14.45 -0.31 11.07
C ARG A 192 -14.47 -1.80 10.71
N VAL A 193 -15.49 -2.22 9.99
CA VAL A 193 -15.50 -3.51 9.30
C VAL A 193 -15.38 -3.25 7.80
N PHE A 194 -14.44 -3.91 7.16
CA PHE A 194 -14.17 -3.81 5.73
C PHE A 194 -14.24 -5.19 5.10
N LYS A 195 -15.27 -5.42 4.29
CA LYS A 195 -15.51 -6.73 3.66
C LYS A 195 -15.54 -7.88 4.69
N GLY A 196 -16.28 -7.70 5.77
CA GLY A 196 -16.38 -8.66 6.87
C GLY A 196 -15.11 -8.88 7.70
N LYS A 197 -14.12 -7.98 7.59
CA LYS A 197 -12.84 -8.03 8.32
C LYS A 197 -12.70 -6.83 9.25
N ASN A 198 -12.15 -7.06 10.45
CA ASN A 198 -11.83 -5.96 11.34
C ASN A 198 -10.77 -5.04 10.72
N ALA A 199 -11.07 -3.78 10.61
CA ALA A 199 -10.17 -2.81 9.98
C ALA A 199 -9.85 -1.63 10.90
N TYR A 200 -8.62 -1.13 10.80
CA TYR A 200 -8.27 0.23 11.23
C TYR A 200 -8.19 1.14 10.01
N VAL A 201 -8.90 2.26 10.06
CA VAL A 201 -9.03 3.21 8.96
C VAL A 201 -8.50 4.56 9.35
N VAL A 202 -7.63 5.14 8.53
CA VAL A 202 -7.07 6.47 8.76
C VAL A 202 -6.84 7.22 7.45
N ASN A 203 -6.97 8.55 7.49
CA ASN A 203 -6.63 9.41 6.37
C ASN A 203 -5.19 9.87 6.46
N SER A 204 -4.38 9.60 5.43
CA SER A 204 -3.03 10.13 5.28
C SER A 204 -2.55 9.99 3.85
N SER A 205 -1.94 11.04 3.29
CA SER A 205 -1.27 11.01 1.98
C SER A 205 0.23 10.67 2.09
N HIS A 206 0.77 10.55 3.30
CA HIS A 206 2.18 10.29 3.56
C HIS A 206 2.34 9.08 4.48
N TRP A 207 3.48 8.39 4.36
CA TRP A 207 3.85 7.21 5.18
C TRP A 207 2.79 6.12 5.24
N MET A 208 2.05 5.91 4.15
CA MET A 208 0.96 4.93 4.11
C MET A 208 1.44 3.52 4.44
N SER A 209 2.64 3.14 3.96
CA SER A 209 3.23 1.84 4.24
C SER A 209 3.59 1.69 5.71
N GLU A 210 4.23 2.68 6.30
CA GLU A 210 4.66 2.69 7.70
C GLU A 210 3.47 2.77 8.67
N ILE A 211 2.47 3.60 8.35
CA ILE A 211 1.21 3.68 9.12
C ILE A 211 0.50 2.33 9.08
N GLY A 212 0.37 1.74 7.88
CA GLY A 212 -0.27 0.45 7.71
C GLY A 212 0.48 -0.67 8.43
N ALA A 213 1.81 -0.72 8.33
CA ALA A 213 2.63 -1.68 9.06
C ALA A 213 2.51 -1.54 10.59
N ARG A 214 2.24 -0.33 11.07
CA ARG A 214 1.99 -0.09 12.50
C ARG A 214 0.60 -0.56 12.95
N LEU A 215 -0.41 -0.40 12.11
CA LEU A 215 -1.80 -0.75 12.42
C LEU A 215 -2.12 -2.22 12.18
N ALA A 216 -1.56 -2.82 11.14
CA ALA A 216 -1.89 -4.17 10.68
C ALA A 216 -1.70 -5.30 11.71
N PRO A 217 -0.77 -5.25 12.69
CA PRO A 217 -0.69 -6.27 13.74
C PRO A 217 -1.93 -6.34 14.65
N ASP A 218 -2.67 -5.25 14.79
CA ASP A 218 -3.80 -5.09 15.70
C ASP A 218 -5.16 -5.20 14.99
N CYS A 219 -5.20 -5.54 13.70
CA CYS A 219 -6.41 -5.71 12.90
C CYS A 219 -6.20 -6.69 11.75
N ASP A 220 -7.26 -7.10 11.06
CA ASP A 220 -7.15 -7.92 9.85
C ASP A 220 -6.63 -7.09 8.67
N VAL A 221 -7.14 -5.86 8.51
CA VAL A 221 -6.80 -4.96 7.41
C VAL A 221 -6.59 -3.53 7.92
N ALA A 222 -5.43 -2.95 7.66
CA ALA A 222 -5.23 -1.50 7.81
C ALA A 222 -5.56 -0.80 6.49
N VAL A 223 -6.46 0.18 6.54
CA VAL A 223 -6.94 0.95 5.39
C VAL A 223 -6.47 2.39 5.54
N ILE A 224 -5.60 2.83 4.65
CA ILE A 224 -5.09 4.20 4.61
C ILE A 224 -5.56 4.84 3.32
N TRP A 225 -6.20 5.98 3.40
CA TRP A 225 -6.76 6.63 2.22
C TRP A 225 -6.47 8.12 2.19
N TYR A 226 -6.51 8.72 0.99
CA TYR A 226 -6.49 10.17 0.81
C TYR A 226 -7.14 10.58 -0.51
N TYR A 227 -7.57 11.83 -0.60
CA TYR A 227 -8.06 12.43 -1.82
C TYR A 227 -6.90 13.06 -2.60
N ASP A 228 -6.71 12.61 -3.84
CA ASP A 228 -5.75 13.18 -4.78
C ASP A 228 -6.42 14.31 -5.58
N HIS A 229 -6.09 15.55 -5.25
CA HIS A 229 -6.66 16.74 -5.90
C HIS A 229 -6.27 16.89 -7.36
N GLU A 230 -5.09 16.42 -7.78
CA GLU A 230 -4.61 16.50 -9.16
C GLU A 230 -5.37 15.51 -10.03
N GLN A 231 -5.51 14.28 -9.58
CA GLN A 231 -6.19 13.23 -10.31
C GLN A 231 -7.71 13.19 -10.06
N LYS A 232 -8.19 13.98 -9.10
CA LYS A 232 -9.61 14.04 -8.67
C LYS A 232 -10.15 12.65 -8.33
N ASN A 233 -9.39 11.89 -7.57
CA ASN A 233 -9.74 10.54 -7.15
C ASN A 233 -9.31 10.25 -5.71
N ILE A 234 -9.79 9.14 -5.15
CA ILE A 234 -9.42 8.67 -3.83
C ILE A 234 -8.44 7.51 -4.00
N LYS A 235 -7.28 7.61 -3.39
CA LYS A 235 -6.29 6.55 -3.30
C LYS A 235 -6.50 5.79 -2.00
N VAL A 236 -6.56 4.47 -2.10
CA VAL A 236 -6.69 3.57 -0.95
C VAL A 236 -5.54 2.59 -0.93
N SER A 237 -4.88 2.50 0.21
CA SER A 237 -3.77 1.58 0.47
C SER A 237 -4.19 0.59 1.56
N LEU A 238 -4.02 -0.69 1.28
CA LEU A 238 -4.34 -1.78 2.18
C LEU A 238 -3.06 -2.43 2.69
N ARG A 239 -3.02 -2.76 4.00
CA ARG A 239 -1.94 -3.55 4.60
C ARG A 239 -2.53 -4.63 5.48
N ALA A 240 -1.88 -5.81 5.48
CA ALA A 240 -2.22 -6.93 6.36
C ALA A 240 -0.94 -7.52 6.97
N HIS A 241 -1.07 -8.02 8.20
CA HIS A 241 0.01 -8.70 8.91
C HIS A 241 -0.21 -10.23 8.93
N HIS A 242 -1.45 -10.65 9.17
CA HIS A 242 -1.81 -12.05 9.37
C HIS A 242 -1.78 -12.87 8.07
N ASP A 243 -1.25 -14.10 8.13
CA ASP A 243 -1.01 -14.92 6.95
C ASP A 243 -2.28 -15.37 6.20
N ASN A 244 -3.41 -15.43 6.89
CA ASN A 244 -4.71 -15.77 6.34
C ASN A 244 -5.41 -14.60 5.62
N ILE A 245 -4.78 -13.43 5.53
CA ILE A 245 -5.33 -12.25 4.84
C ILE A 245 -4.46 -11.90 3.62
N ASP A 246 -5.09 -11.88 2.46
CA ASP A 246 -4.51 -11.40 1.19
C ASP A 246 -5.23 -10.14 0.73
N VAL A 247 -4.64 -8.97 0.99
CA VAL A 247 -5.25 -7.68 0.62
C VAL A 247 -5.22 -7.40 -0.87
N SER A 248 -4.45 -8.16 -1.65
CA SER A 248 -4.45 -8.01 -3.11
C SER A 248 -5.78 -8.49 -3.73
N GLU A 249 -6.43 -9.48 -3.13
CA GLU A 249 -7.74 -9.94 -3.57
C GLU A 249 -8.81 -8.86 -3.33
N PHE A 250 -8.79 -8.20 -2.17
CA PHE A 250 -9.70 -7.06 -1.92
C PHE A 250 -9.46 -5.90 -2.90
N ALA A 251 -8.18 -5.58 -3.17
CA ALA A 251 -7.87 -4.49 -4.10
C ALA A 251 -8.36 -4.76 -5.52
N LYS A 252 -8.30 -6.01 -5.99
CA LYS A 252 -8.80 -6.43 -7.32
C LYS A 252 -10.29 -6.17 -7.51
N GLU A 253 -11.12 -6.33 -6.48
CA GLU A 253 -12.54 -6.05 -6.55
C GLU A 253 -12.84 -4.59 -6.94
N PHE A 254 -11.90 -3.68 -6.63
CA PHE A 254 -11.96 -2.26 -6.97
C PHE A 254 -11.09 -1.88 -8.18
N GLY A 255 -10.63 -2.87 -8.97
CA GLY A 255 -9.76 -2.62 -10.13
C GLY A 255 -8.32 -2.25 -9.78
N GLY A 256 -7.90 -2.54 -8.55
CA GLY A 256 -6.54 -2.34 -8.08
C GLY A 256 -5.71 -3.63 -8.08
N GLY A 257 -4.63 -3.65 -7.29
CA GLY A 257 -3.74 -4.81 -7.19
C GLY A 257 -2.60 -4.60 -6.19
N GLY A 258 -1.61 -5.48 -6.25
CA GLY A 258 -0.43 -5.45 -5.38
C GLY A 258 -0.01 -6.83 -4.90
N HIS A 259 0.57 -6.85 -3.70
CA HIS A 259 1.04 -8.05 -3.01
C HIS A 259 0.05 -8.49 -1.92
N PRO A 260 0.12 -9.74 -1.44
CA PRO A 260 -0.79 -10.25 -0.41
C PRO A 260 -0.81 -9.42 0.88
N LYS A 261 0.28 -8.77 1.24
CA LYS A 261 0.41 -7.95 2.46
C LYS A 261 0.36 -6.44 2.22
N ALA A 262 0.41 -6.02 0.95
CA ALA A 262 0.42 -4.60 0.56
C ALA A 262 -0.20 -4.42 -0.82
N ALA A 263 -1.39 -3.86 -0.87
CA ALA A 263 -2.12 -3.61 -2.10
C ALA A 263 -2.80 -2.25 -2.06
N GLY A 264 -3.36 -1.83 -3.18
CA GLY A 264 -4.09 -0.58 -3.24
C GLY A 264 -5.00 -0.48 -4.46
N PHE A 265 -5.91 0.48 -4.41
CA PHE A 265 -6.85 0.77 -5.49
C PHE A 265 -7.21 2.25 -5.52
N THR A 266 -7.90 2.64 -6.56
CA THR A 266 -8.32 4.03 -6.79
C THR A 266 -9.84 4.06 -6.97
N LEU A 267 -10.49 5.02 -6.33
CA LEU A 267 -11.92 5.25 -6.46
C LEU A 267 -12.20 6.62 -7.11
N PRO A 268 -13.37 6.81 -7.74
CA PRO A 268 -13.83 8.12 -8.17
C PRO A 268 -13.79 9.14 -7.01
N GLY A 269 -13.47 10.39 -7.32
CA GLY A 269 -13.30 11.42 -6.29
C GLY A 269 -14.58 11.85 -5.57
N ASP A 270 -15.74 11.50 -6.11
CA ASP A 270 -17.06 11.71 -5.53
C ASP A 270 -17.53 10.54 -4.64
N THR A 271 -16.72 9.50 -4.49
CA THR A 271 -17.03 8.37 -3.60
C THR A 271 -17.06 8.83 -2.14
N VAL A 272 -18.11 8.47 -1.44
CA VAL A 272 -18.16 8.62 0.02
C VAL A 272 -17.35 7.48 0.65
N VAL A 273 -16.24 7.82 1.29
CA VAL A 273 -15.28 6.80 1.81
C VAL A 273 -15.93 5.92 2.89
N ASP A 274 -16.86 6.46 3.66
CA ASP A 274 -17.56 5.68 4.70
C ASP A 274 -18.43 4.56 4.10
N ASP A 275 -18.87 4.67 2.86
CA ASP A 275 -19.63 3.61 2.16
C ASP A 275 -18.77 2.37 1.79
N LEU A 276 -17.46 2.45 1.97
CA LEU A 276 -16.56 1.30 1.82
C LEU A 276 -16.63 0.32 2.99
N PHE A 277 -17.18 0.76 4.10
CA PHE A 277 -17.19 0.01 5.34
C PHE A 277 -18.58 -0.50 5.66
N ASP A 278 -18.61 -1.74 6.16
CA ASP A 278 -19.86 -2.35 6.59
C ASP A 278 -20.44 -1.53 7.75
N VAL A 279 -21.75 -1.37 7.75
CA VAL A 279 -22.45 -0.70 8.86
C VAL A 279 -22.33 -1.62 10.07
N VAL A 280 -21.55 -1.21 11.06
CA VAL A 280 -21.51 -1.86 12.37
C VAL A 280 -22.47 -1.10 13.24
N GLU A 281 -23.59 -1.68 13.54
CA GLU A 281 -24.44 -1.17 14.62
C GLU A 281 -23.67 -1.37 15.93
N GLU A 282 -23.17 -0.27 16.51
CA GLU A 282 -22.57 -0.32 17.84
C GLU A 282 -23.66 -0.75 18.82
N LYS A 283 -23.54 -1.95 19.39
CA LYS A 283 -24.37 -2.33 20.54
C LYS A 283 -24.18 -1.26 21.61
N VAL A 284 -25.23 -0.54 21.89
CA VAL A 284 -25.21 0.46 22.94
C VAL A 284 -25.17 -0.30 24.26
N ASP A 285 -24.01 -0.32 24.91
CA ASP A 285 -23.90 -0.87 26.27
C ASP A 285 -24.68 0.01 27.25
N THR A 286 -25.90 -0.40 27.54
CA THR A 286 -26.80 0.27 28.47
C THR A 286 -26.61 -0.20 29.91
N SER A 287 -25.68 -1.13 30.20
CA SER A 287 -25.55 -1.78 31.51
C SER A 287 -25.23 -0.79 32.62
N ALA A 288 -24.24 0.10 32.41
CA ALA A 288 -23.87 1.12 33.40
C ALA A 288 -24.99 2.13 33.67
N ALA A 289 -25.73 2.51 32.60
CA ALA A 289 -26.87 3.42 32.72
C ALA A 289 -28.03 2.76 33.50
N LYS A 290 -28.30 1.47 33.26
CA LYS A 290 -29.31 0.71 34.02
C LYS A 290 -28.94 0.59 35.49
N GLU A 291 -27.70 0.23 35.80
CA GLU A 291 -27.24 0.17 37.20
C GLU A 291 -27.45 1.49 37.97
N GLU A 292 -27.19 2.62 37.30
CA GLU A 292 -27.39 3.95 37.91
C GLU A 292 -28.88 4.27 38.10
N LEU A 293 -29.72 3.94 37.12
CA LEU A 293 -31.18 4.11 37.24
C LEU A 293 -31.74 3.23 38.37
N ASP A 294 -31.32 2.01 38.51
CA ASP A 294 -31.77 1.12 39.58
C ASP A 294 -31.38 1.64 40.98
N LYS A 295 -30.20 2.25 41.15
CA LYS A 295 -29.79 2.91 42.40
C LYS A 295 -30.71 4.13 42.69
N ILE A 296 -30.99 4.95 41.67
CA ILE A 296 -31.87 6.11 41.84
C ILE A 296 -33.30 5.66 42.19
N LYS A 297 -33.82 4.61 41.54
CA LYS A 297 -35.13 4.03 41.86
C LYS A 297 -35.24 3.63 43.32
N LEU A 298 -34.26 2.88 43.80
CA LEU A 298 -34.22 2.43 45.21
C LEU A 298 -34.25 3.59 46.20
N GLN A 299 -33.45 4.65 45.92
CA GLN A 299 -33.45 5.86 46.76
C GLN A 299 -34.80 6.59 46.77
N LEU A 300 -35.49 6.62 45.65
CA LEU A 300 -36.82 7.26 45.55
C LEU A 300 -37.91 6.43 46.25
N GLU A 301 -37.81 5.09 46.19
CA GLU A 301 -38.73 4.19 46.93
C GLU A 301 -38.54 4.34 48.45
N GLU A 302 -37.29 4.39 48.92
CA GLU A 302 -36.98 4.65 50.34
C GLU A 302 -37.46 6.04 50.82
N ALA A 303 -37.45 7.03 49.94
CA ALA A 303 -37.96 8.37 50.20
C ALA A 303 -39.49 8.48 50.11
N GLY A 304 -40.19 7.44 49.68
CA GLY A 304 -41.65 7.40 49.50
C GLY A 304 -42.17 8.14 48.24
N ASP A 305 -41.29 8.50 47.28
CA ASP A 305 -41.62 9.18 46.03
C ASP A 305 -41.93 8.14 44.94
N THR A 306 -43.12 7.52 45.07
CA THR A 306 -43.53 6.41 44.17
C THR A 306 -43.76 6.86 42.71
N GLU A 307 -44.10 8.13 42.48
CA GLU A 307 -44.34 8.66 41.15
C GLU A 307 -43.03 8.77 40.34
N LYS A 308 -41.99 9.28 41.00
CA LYS A 308 -40.66 9.36 40.34
C LYS A 308 -40.00 7.99 40.22
N ALA A 309 -40.19 7.09 41.19
CA ALA A 309 -39.71 5.72 41.07
C ALA A 309 -40.28 4.99 39.85
N ALA A 310 -41.60 5.16 39.60
CA ALA A 310 -42.24 4.62 38.41
C ALA A 310 -41.70 5.22 37.07
N ALA A 311 -41.37 6.52 37.08
CA ALA A 311 -40.77 7.17 35.93
C ALA A 311 -39.35 6.62 35.62
N ILE A 312 -38.56 6.32 36.66
CA ILE A 312 -37.23 5.70 36.51
C ILE A 312 -37.36 4.26 35.98
N GLU A 313 -38.35 3.51 36.46
CA GLU A 313 -38.62 2.15 35.96
C GLU A 313 -38.98 2.16 34.47
N ALA A 314 -39.80 3.11 34.01
CA ALA A 314 -40.13 3.29 32.60
C ALA A 314 -38.89 3.65 31.76
N ALA A 315 -37.98 4.48 32.28
CA ALA A 315 -36.72 4.81 31.60
C ALA A 315 -35.79 3.61 31.50
N SER A 316 -35.69 2.76 32.55
CA SER A 316 -34.91 1.53 32.52
C SER A 316 -35.45 0.50 31.53
N ALA A 317 -36.79 0.41 31.39
CA ALA A 317 -37.47 -0.43 30.41
C ALA A 317 -37.16 0.02 28.96
N LEU A 318 -37.18 1.33 28.67
CA LEU A 318 -36.81 1.87 27.38
C LEU A 318 -35.33 1.58 27.00
N LEU A 319 -34.44 1.66 27.95
CA LEU A 319 -33.03 1.28 27.73
C LEU A 319 -32.88 -0.22 27.43
N SER A 320 -33.74 -1.07 28.00
CA SER A 320 -33.78 -2.51 27.71
C SER A 320 -34.26 -2.77 26.28
N GLU A 321 -35.30 -2.08 25.87
CA GLU A 321 -35.90 -2.17 24.54
C GLU A 321 -34.90 -1.70 23.44
N VAL A 322 -34.13 -0.66 23.71
CA VAL A 322 -33.01 -0.22 22.82
C VAL A 322 -31.92 -1.27 22.73
N ALA A 323 -31.57 -1.95 23.85
CA ALA A 323 -30.57 -3.00 23.83
C ALA A 323 -31.06 -4.28 23.13
N GLU A 324 -32.33 -4.66 23.27
CA GLU A 324 -32.94 -5.83 22.63
C GLU A 324 -33.17 -5.63 21.13
N ASN A 325 -33.59 -4.44 20.68
CA ASN A 325 -33.76 -4.13 19.25
C ASN A 325 -32.42 -4.16 18.48
N THR A 326 -31.29 -4.04 19.17
CA THR A 326 -29.97 -4.27 18.58
C THR A 326 -29.57 -5.76 18.52
N GLU A 327 -30.26 -6.67 19.22
CA GLU A 327 -30.00 -8.12 19.18
C GLU A 327 -30.80 -8.85 18.07
N GLU A 328 -32.02 -8.42 17.76
CA GLU A 328 -32.84 -9.05 16.70
C GLU A 328 -32.28 -8.90 15.28
N ILE A 329 -31.42 -7.91 15.04
CA ILE A 329 -30.80 -7.68 13.72
C ILE A 329 -29.64 -8.63 13.46
N ASP A 330 -28.96 -9.12 14.51
CA ASP A 330 -27.84 -10.07 14.40
C ASP A 330 -28.30 -11.51 14.00
N GLU A 331 -29.57 -11.92 14.22
CA GLU A 331 -30.09 -13.24 13.85
C GLU A 331 -30.56 -13.35 12.40
N VAL A 332 -30.71 -12.24 11.68
CA VAL A 332 -31.17 -12.20 10.28
C VAL A 332 -30.03 -12.25 9.27
N ILE A 333 -28.77 -12.16 9.73
CA ILE A 333 -27.56 -12.16 8.87
C ILE A 333 -26.63 -13.35 9.21
N VAL A 334 -27.20 -14.56 9.26
CA VAL A 334 -26.41 -15.82 9.25
C VAL A 334 -26.70 -16.59 7.98
#